data_e638cf708b18dfed051564ddd2a304a5
#
_entry.id   e638cf708b18dfed051564ddd2a304a5
#
_cell.length_a   1.000
_cell.length_b   1.000
_cell.length_c   1.000
_cell.angle_alpha   90.00
_cell.angle_beta   90.00
_cell.angle_gamma   90.00
#
_symmetry.space_group_name_H-M   'P 1'
#
loop_
_entity.id
_entity.type
_entity.pdbx_description
1 polymer ?
#
loop_
_entity_poly.entity_id
_entity_poly.type
_entity_poly.pdbx_seq_one_letter_code
_entity_poly.pdbx_strand_id
1 'polypeptide(L)'
;MPFSLGKVSYVNALPLFCAGGFEGFDIFSEPPSGFNARVARAEPAAAMISRWVYEDGADALYGVLPEYGIFGDGEIMSVKIFSKVPFEDFPKASIFITSETGTSSRAFAFLFKKKYGADIFSMPRATLESADAALLIGDGALAFPPREFCADLGEMWREEVGLPMMYSVFVVRRDVEDEVAPMLRAGIEKSLAAFEADAGAVVDSALRAMERAGRRCSRAVLEKYYSRLKYSLPPETFKKAFDFVASHARA
;
A
#
# COMPACT_ATOMS: atom_id res chain seq x y z
N MET A 1 16.84 -24.65 4.78
CA MET A 1 15.72 -24.03 5.55
C MET A 1 14.94 -23.15 4.60
N PRO A 2 13.61 -23.01 4.74
CA PRO A 2 12.85 -22.10 3.87
C PRO A 2 13.28 -20.66 4.07
N PHE A 3 13.17 -19.85 3.00
CA PHE A 3 13.39 -18.42 3.06
C PHE A 3 12.20 -17.70 3.70
N SER A 4 12.44 -16.70 4.54
CA SER A 4 11.37 -15.91 5.13
C SER A 4 10.81 -14.91 4.13
N LEU A 5 9.47 -14.89 3.93
CA LEU A 5 8.76 -13.99 3.03
C LEU A 5 7.70 -13.18 3.80
N GLY A 6 7.90 -11.87 3.87
CA GLY A 6 6.97 -10.94 4.50
C GLY A 6 5.84 -10.52 3.56
N LYS A 7 4.59 -10.71 4.00
CA LYS A 7 3.36 -10.32 3.31
C LYS A 7 2.60 -9.30 4.14
N VAL A 8 2.14 -8.18 3.54
CA VAL A 8 1.25 -7.26 4.25
C VAL A 8 -0.09 -7.92 4.56
N SER A 9 -0.63 -7.65 5.75
CA SER A 9 -1.82 -8.33 6.28
C SER A 9 -3.15 -7.83 5.71
N TYR A 10 -3.15 -6.82 4.83
CA TYR A 10 -4.36 -6.28 4.21
C TYR A 10 -4.88 -7.14 3.06
N VAL A 11 -6.18 -7.03 2.80
CA VAL A 11 -6.85 -7.75 1.70
C VAL A 11 -6.28 -7.40 0.32
N ASN A 12 -5.66 -6.23 0.15
CA ASN A 12 -5.03 -5.85 -1.12
C ASN A 12 -3.87 -6.76 -1.55
N ALA A 13 -3.25 -7.47 -0.62
CA ALA A 13 -2.17 -8.40 -0.94
C ALA A 13 -2.67 -9.79 -1.38
N LEU A 14 -3.96 -10.12 -1.16
CA LEU A 14 -4.47 -11.47 -1.45
C LEU A 14 -4.24 -11.93 -2.90
N PRO A 15 -4.45 -11.11 -3.94
CA PRO A 15 -4.19 -11.54 -5.32
C PRO A 15 -2.75 -11.97 -5.59
N LEU A 16 -1.78 -11.40 -4.88
CA LEU A 16 -0.37 -11.73 -5.03
C LEU A 16 0.05 -13.05 -4.34
N PHE A 17 -0.86 -13.65 -3.53
CA PHE A 17 -0.59 -14.82 -2.70
C PHE A 17 -1.74 -15.83 -2.69
N CYS A 18 -2.67 -15.76 -3.64
CA CYS A 18 -3.88 -16.59 -3.63
C CYS A 18 -3.67 -18.01 -4.15
N ALA A 19 -2.59 -18.28 -4.86
CA ALA A 19 -2.23 -19.62 -5.33
C ALA A 19 -1.00 -20.18 -4.62
N GLY A 20 -0.77 -21.50 -4.70
CA GLY A 20 0.52 -22.10 -4.36
C GLY A 20 1.63 -21.57 -5.30
N GLY A 21 2.88 -21.95 -5.05
CA GLY A 21 4.03 -21.51 -5.85
C GLY A 21 5.06 -20.75 -5.04
N PHE A 22 4.88 -20.76 -3.72
CA PHE A 22 5.83 -20.20 -2.78
C PHE A 22 6.54 -21.34 -1.99
N GLU A 23 6.72 -22.47 -2.66
CA GLU A 23 7.52 -23.59 -2.14
C GLU A 23 8.94 -23.09 -1.87
N GLY A 24 9.47 -23.40 -0.70
CA GLY A 24 10.77 -22.87 -0.24
C GLY A 24 10.66 -21.55 0.54
N PHE A 25 9.46 -20.99 0.70
CA PHE A 25 9.22 -19.84 1.57
C PHE A 25 8.43 -20.21 2.85
N ASP A 26 8.82 -19.56 3.94
CA ASP A 26 8.02 -19.44 5.17
C ASP A 26 7.38 -18.04 5.17
N ILE A 27 6.05 -18.00 4.94
CA ILE A 27 5.31 -16.73 4.75
C ILE A 27 4.75 -16.26 6.08
N PHE A 28 5.09 -15.05 6.48
CA PHE A 28 4.50 -14.41 7.65
C PHE A 28 3.80 -13.10 7.26
N SER A 29 2.79 -12.69 8.04
CA SER A 29 1.98 -11.52 7.74
C SER A 29 2.05 -10.50 8.87
N GLU A 30 2.27 -9.23 8.50
CA GLU A 30 2.27 -8.08 9.42
C GLU A 30 1.65 -6.86 8.76
N PRO A 31 1.18 -5.86 9.53
CA PRO A 31 0.87 -4.54 9.00
C PRO A 31 2.11 -3.92 8.35
N PRO A 32 1.95 -2.97 7.38
CA PRO A 32 3.09 -2.34 6.71
C PRO A 32 4.13 -1.74 7.66
N SER A 33 3.68 -1.13 8.77
CA SER A 33 4.57 -0.56 9.80
C SER A 33 5.43 -1.60 10.51
N GLY A 34 4.98 -2.85 10.63
CA GLY A 34 5.73 -3.94 11.24
C GLY A 34 6.97 -4.34 10.46
N PHE A 35 6.95 -4.16 9.14
CA PHE A 35 8.09 -4.49 8.29
C PHE A 35 9.27 -3.53 8.42
N ASN A 36 9.05 -2.27 8.78
CA ASN A 36 10.11 -1.26 8.83
C ASN A 36 11.28 -1.69 9.73
N ALA A 37 10.97 -2.15 10.95
CA ALA A 37 11.98 -2.60 11.88
C ALA A 37 12.67 -3.90 11.45
N ARG A 38 11.93 -4.85 10.83
CA ARG A 38 12.50 -6.10 10.34
C ARG A 38 13.43 -5.90 9.16
N VAL A 39 13.02 -5.06 8.20
CA VAL A 39 13.82 -4.75 7.01
C VAL A 39 15.11 -4.02 7.40
N ALA A 40 15.04 -3.08 8.36
CA ALA A 40 16.22 -2.40 8.89
C ALA A 40 17.24 -3.37 9.54
N ARG A 41 16.79 -4.53 10.05
CA ARG A 41 17.64 -5.58 10.61
C ARG A 41 17.95 -6.72 9.63
N ALA A 42 17.58 -6.57 8.35
CA ALA A 42 17.75 -7.59 7.30
C ALA A 42 17.14 -8.97 7.66
N GLU A 43 16.07 -9.01 8.46
CA GLU A 43 15.47 -10.26 8.93
C GLU A 43 14.79 -11.05 7.80
N PRO A 44 13.87 -10.49 6.95
CA PRO A 44 13.26 -11.26 5.89
C PRO A 44 14.22 -11.44 4.69
N ALA A 45 14.16 -12.64 4.08
CA ALA A 45 14.84 -12.87 2.79
C ALA A 45 14.15 -12.08 1.67
N ALA A 46 12.82 -11.99 1.72
CA ALA A 46 12.03 -11.11 0.85
C ALA A 46 10.81 -10.54 1.59
N ALA A 47 10.31 -9.39 1.18
CA ALA A 47 9.12 -8.79 1.76
C ALA A 47 8.40 -7.84 0.79
N MET A 48 7.08 -7.67 1.01
CA MET A 48 6.35 -6.51 0.52
C MET A 48 6.55 -5.35 1.50
N ILE A 49 7.10 -4.25 1.04
CA ILE A 49 7.30 -3.05 1.87
C ILE A 49 6.67 -1.82 1.23
N SER A 50 6.39 -0.84 2.07
CA SER A 50 5.99 0.49 1.60
C SER A 50 7.09 1.11 0.72
N ARG A 51 6.71 1.70 -0.42
CA ARG A 51 7.68 2.25 -1.37
C ARG A 51 8.61 3.30 -0.73
N TRP A 52 8.08 4.15 0.16
CA TRP A 52 8.91 5.15 0.85
C TRP A 52 9.88 4.56 1.87
N VAL A 53 9.54 3.43 2.49
CA VAL A 53 10.43 2.72 3.41
C VAL A 53 11.69 2.21 2.70
N TYR A 54 11.56 1.87 1.42
CA TYR A 54 12.72 1.52 0.61
C TYR A 54 13.74 2.68 0.56
N GLU A 55 13.27 3.92 0.38
CA GLU A 55 14.13 5.11 0.36
C GLU A 55 14.69 5.50 1.74
N ASP A 56 14.08 5.05 2.83
CA ASP A 56 14.53 5.30 4.20
C ASP A 56 15.74 4.42 4.62
N GLY A 57 16.41 3.75 3.65
CA GLY A 57 17.63 2.99 3.86
C GLY A 57 17.52 1.48 3.63
N ALA A 58 16.34 0.97 3.26
CA ALA A 58 16.22 -0.44 2.88
C ALA A 58 17.00 -0.76 1.58
N ASP A 59 17.20 0.22 0.71
CA ASP A 59 17.96 0.13 -0.54
C ASP A 59 19.41 -0.34 -0.34
N ALA A 60 20.00 -0.10 0.83
CA ALA A 60 21.35 -0.58 1.15
C ALA A 60 21.42 -2.11 1.30
N LEU A 61 20.35 -2.74 1.79
CA LEU A 61 20.32 -4.18 2.13
C LEU A 61 19.52 -5.01 1.14
N TYR A 62 18.58 -4.40 0.43
CA TYR A 62 17.62 -5.06 -0.45
C TYR A 62 17.65 -4.51 -1.87
N GLY A 63 17.52 -5.43 -2.85
CA GLY A 63 17.14 -5.12 -4.22
C GLY A 63 15.62 -5.08 -4.35
N VAL A 64 15.10 -4.29 -5.28
CA VAL A 64 13.68 -4.32 -5.64
C VAL A 64 13.43 -5.40 -6.68
N LEU A 65 12.39 -6.22 -6.47
CA LEU A 65 11.86 -7.06 -7.54
C LEU A 65 11.02 -6.16 -8.47
N PRO A 66 11.50 -5.85 -9.67
CA PRO A 66 10.83 -4.89 -10.52
C PRO A 66 9.48 -5.41 -11.03
N GLU A 67 8.62 -4.47 -11.43
CA GLU A 67 7.33 -4.69 -12.07
C GLU A 67 6.19 -5.14 -11.16
N TYR A 68 6.47 -5.81 -10.04
CA TYR A 68 5.43 -6.34 -9.13
C TYR A 68 5.31 -5.54 -7.84
N GLY A 69 4.06 -5.40 -7.37
CA GLY A 69 3.73 -4.66 -6.15
C GLY A 69 2.25 -4.36 -6.02
N ILE A 70 1.92 -3.31 -5.31
CA ILE A 70 0.56 -2.74 -5.26
C ILE A 70 0.63 -1.31 -5.77
N PHE A 71 -0.07 -1.07 -6.87
CA PHE A 71 -0.08 0.20 -7.59
C PHE A 71 -1.52 0.68 -7.83
N GLY A 72 -1.68 1.98 -7.99
CA GLY A 72 -2.94 2.61 -8.37
C GLY A 72 -2.74 3.66 -9.45
N ASP A 73 -3.70 3.76 -10.39
CA ASP A 73 -3.67 4.73 -11.49
C ASP A 73 -5.02 5.46 -11.55
N GLY A 74 -5.30 6.25 -10.51
CA GLY A 74 -6.58 6.88 -10.21
C GLY A 74 -7.14 6.43 -8.87
N GLU A 75 -8.48 6.46 -8.69
CA GLU A 75 -9.13 6.06 -7.44
C GLU A 75 -8.67 4.69 -6.94
N ILE A 76 -8.21 4.63 -5.69
CA ILE A 76 -7.77 3.36 -5.08
C ILE A 76 -8.71 2.89 -3.96
N MET A 77 -9.59 3.72 -3.47
CA MET A 77 -10.59 3.45 -2.43
C MET A 77 -10.05 3.17 -1.03
N SER A 78 -8.84 2.62 -0.90
CA SER A 78 -8.27 2.12 0.36
C SER A 78 -7.23 3.04 0.99
N VAL A 79 -7.01 4.24 0.46
CA VAL A 79 -6.12 5.25 1.04
C VAL A 79 -6.78 6.61 0.91
N LYS A 80 -7.40 7.07 2.00
CA LYS A 80 -8.28 8.26 1.97
C LYS A 80 -8.08 9.16 3.18
N ILE A 81 -8.29 10.46 2.95
CA ILE A 81 -8.64 11.41 4.02
C ILE A 81 -10.16 11.58 4.01
N PHE A 82 -10.79 11.26 5.13
CA PHE A 82 -12.20 11.52 5.41
C PHE A 82 -12.30 12.76 6.28
N SER A 83 -13.06 13.79 5.86
CA SER A 83 -13.16 15.04 6.60
C SER A 83 -14.60 15.45 6.86
N LYS A 84 -14.81 16.12 8.00
CA LYS A 84 -16.04 16.79 8.39
C LYS A 84 -16.05 18.27 7.94
N VAL A 85 -14.87 18.79 7.55
CA VAL A 85 -14.68 20.18 7.14
C VAL A 85 -14.09 20.24 5.72
N PRO A 86 -14.31 21.31 4.96
CA PRO A 86 -13.69 21.51 3.67
C PRO A 86 -12.15 21.46 3.75
N PHE A 87 -11.49 21.02 2.68
CA PHE A 87 -10.02 20.90 2.67
C PHE A 87 -9.29 22.25 2.73
N GLU A 88 -9.95 23.32 2.34
CA GLU A 88 -9.47 24.71 2.46
C GLU A 88 -9.34 25.15 3.92
N ASP A 89 -10.11 24.53 4.82
CA ASP A 89 -10.09 24.80 6.26
C ASP A 89 -9.07 23.95 7.04
N PHE A 90 -8.35 23.04 6.38
CA PHE A 90 -7.37 22.13 7.01
C PHE A 90 -6.30 22.83 7.87
N PRO A 91 -5.79 24.03 7.54
CA PRO A 91 -4.82 24.70 8.42
C PRO A 91 -5.31 24.94 9.86
N LYS A 92 -6.63 24.86 10.11
CA LYS A 92 -7.27 25.06 11.42
C LYS A 92 -7.87 23.77 11.98
N ALA A 93 -7.90 22.69 11.20
CA ALA A 93 -8.56 21.43 11.57
C ALA A 93 -7.64 20.53 12.38
N SER A 94 -8.24 19.61 13.14
CA SER A 94 -7.53 18.49 13.78
C SER A 94 -7.55 17.25 12.90
N ILE A 95 -6.48 16.42 12.97
CA ILE A 95 -6.38 15.21 12.16
C ILE A 95 -5.99 13.98 12.98
N PHE A 96 -6.68 12.87 12.68
CA PHE A 96 -6.21 11.53 13.01
C PHE A 96 -5.41 10.97 11.83
N ILE A 97 -4.21 10.46 12.09
CA ILE A 97 -3.42 9.70 11.11
C ILE A 97 -3.16 8.32 11.69
N THR A 98 -3.59 7.28 10.99
CA THR A 98 -3.34 5.91 11.42
C THR A 98 -1.83 5.63 11.52
N SER A 99 -1.41 4.92 12.56
CA SER A 99 -0.01 4.52 12.78
C SER A 99 0.52 3.49 11.76
N GLU A 100 -0.37 2.91 10.97
CA GLU A 100 0.00 1.91 9.96
C GLU A 100 0.54 2.54 8.66
N THR A 101 0.42 3.87 8.51
CA THR A 101 0.83 4.57 7.27
C THR A 101 2.29 5.02 7.28
N GLY A 102 2.96 4.83 6.15
CA GLY A 102 4.30 5.36 5.88
C GLY A 102 4.29 6.16 4.58
N THR A 103 4.26 5.48 3.43
CA THR A 103 4.17 6.10 2.09
C THR A 103 2.98 7.05 1.98
N SER A 104 1.79 6.60 2.38
CA SER A 104 0.55 7.34 2.12
C SER A 104 0.48 8.66 2.85
N SER A 105 0.97 8.75 4.09
CA SER A 105 0.98 10.01 4.83
C SER A 105 1.93 11.04 4.22
N ARG A 106 3.11 10.62 3.76
CA ARG A 106 4.06 11.50 3.07
C ARG A 106 3.53 11.98 1.73
N ALA A 107 2.91 11.08 0.95
CA ALA A 107 2.29 11.43 -0.32
C ALA A 107 1.12 12.42 -0.13
N PHE A 108 0.24 12.21 0.85
CA PHE A 108 -0.78 13.19 1.19
C PHE A 108 -0.20 14.53 1.66
N ALA A 109 0.85 14.51 2.50
CA ALA A 109 1.51 15.75 2.93
C ALA A 109 2.02 16.55 1.73
N PHE A 110 2.69 15.90 0.80
CA PHE A 110 3.14 16.52 -0.46
C PHE A 110 1.97 17.14 -1.25
N LEU A 111 0.92 16.36 -1.50
CA LEU A 111 -0.24 16.78 -2.30
C LEU A 111 -1.04 17.90 -1.62
N PHE A 112 -1.32 17.79 -0.33
CA PHE A 112 -2.09 18.79 0.41
C PHE A 112 -1.32 20.09 0.57
N LYS A 113 -0.01 20.04 0.79
CA LYS A 113 0.83 21.24 0.80
C LYS A 113 0.79 21.96 -0.56
N LYS A 114 0.88 21.20 -1.65
CA LYS A 114 0.84 21.75 -3.01
C LYS A 114 -0.51 22.34 -3.38
N LYS A 115 -1.62 21.63 -3.08
CA LYS A 115 -2.97 21.99 -3.54
C LYS A 115 -3.68 22.98 -2.60
N TYR A 116 -3.49 22.85 -1.28
CA TYR A 116 -4.23 23.60 -0.27
C TYR A 116 -3.33 24.43 0.67
N GLY A 117 -2.00 24.41 0.48
CA GLY A 117 -1.06 25.05 1.40
C GLY A 117 -1.04 24.43 2.80
N ALA A 118 -1.68 23.29 3.01
CA ALA A 118 -1.83 22.63 4.30
C ALA A 118 -0.76 21.56 4.50
N ASP A 119 -0.06 21.64 5.63
CA ASP A 119 0.85 20.57 6.08
C ASP A 119 0.12 19.68 7.08
N ILE A 120 -0.27 18.48 6.66
CA ILE A 120 -1.02 17.54 7.50
C ILE A 120 -0.23 17.07 8.73
N PHE A 121 1.10 17.19 8.72
CA PHE A 121 1.91 16.84 9.89
C PHE A 121 1.93 17.93 10.95
N SER A 122 1.69 19.18 10.58
CA SER A 122 1.58 20.32 11.48
C SER A 122 0.20 20.49 12.10
N MET A 123 -0.81 19.76 11.60
CA MET A 123 -2.18 19.83 12.12
C MET A 123 -2.26 19.25 13.54
N PRO A 124 -3.10 19.82 14.44
CA PRO A 124 -3.35 19.27 15.76
C PRO A 124 -3.80 17.80 15.70
N ARG A 125 -3.19 16.93 16.51
CA ARG A 125 -3.55 15.51 16.58
C ARG A 125 -4.75 15.29 17.44
N ALA A 126 -5.64 14.39 17.00
CA ALA A 126 -6.83 14.01 17.74
C ALA A 126 -7.10 12.50 17.62
N THR A 127 -8.02 11.95 18.39
CA THR A 127 -8.49 10.57 18.23
C THR A 127 -9.36 10.43 16.98
N LEU A 128 -9.56 9.22 16.48
CA LEU A 128 -10.40 8.97 15.30
C LEU A 128 -11.82 9.53 15.45
N GLU A 129 -12.37 9.46 16.67
CA GLU A 129 -13.73 9.89 16.98
C GLU A 129 -13.83 11.43 17.02
N SER A 130 -12.85 12.10 17.61
CA SER A 130 -12.86 13.54 17.86
C SER A 130 -12.31 14.37 16.70
N ALA A 131 -11.46 13.80 15.86
CA ALA A 131 -10.81 14.50 14.77
C ALA A 131 -11.79 15.06 13.73
N ASP A 132 -11.47 16.27 13.21
CA ASP A 132 -12.15 16.84 12.04
C ASP A 132 -11.86 16.05 10.78
N ALA A 133 -10.63 15.58 10.61
CA ALA A 133 -10.21 14.75 9.51
C ALA A 133 -9.54 13.45 9.99
N ALA A 134 -9.60 12.39 9.16
CA ALA A 134 -8.97 11.12 9.43
C ALA A 134 -8.29 10.57 8.18
N LEU A 135 -6.96 10.38 8.22
CA LEU A 135 -6.22 9.64 7.22
C LEU A 135 -6.22 8.15 7.60
N LEU A 136 -6.90 7.35 6.80
CA LEU A 136 -7.02 5.92 6.96
C LEU A 136 -6.45 5.19 5.74
N ILE A 137 -5.92 3.97 5.97
CA ILE A 137 -5.41 3.12 4.91
C ILE A 137 -5.95 1.68 5.00
N GLY A 138 -5.78 0.95 3.89
CA GLY A 138 -6.09 -0.47 3.80
C GLY A 138 -7.55 -0.80 4.12
N ASP A 139 -7.75 -1.91 4.80
CA ASP A 139 -9.05 -2.45 5.16
C ASP A 139 -9.86 -1.50 6.05
N GLY A 140 -9.16 -0.68 6.85
CA GLY A 140 -9.78 0.35 7.67
C GLY A 140 -10.44 1.45 6.85
N ALA A 141 -9.80 1.90 5.77
CA ALA A 141 -10.37 2.90 4.87
C ALA A 141 -11.54 2.35 4.06
N LEU A 142 -11.46 1.09 3.61
CA LEU A 142 -12.54 0.42 2.87
C LEU A 142 -13.83 0.26 3.68
N ALA A 143 -13.69 0.01 4.98
CA ALA A 143 -14.82 -0.19 5.89
C ALA A 143 -15.31 1.09 6.57
N PHE A 144 -14.59 2.20 6.42
CA PHE A 144 -14.95 3.44 7.11
C PHE A 144 -16.16 4.11 6.45
N PRO A 145 -17.14 4.57 7.25
CA PRO A 145 -18.30 5.26 6.71
C PRO A 145 -17.89 6.56 5.99
N PRO A 146 -18.56 6.92 4.89
CA PRO A 146 -18.27 8.15 4.18
C PRO A 146 -18.45 9.37 5.08
N ARG A 147 -17.63 10.41 4.88
CA ARG A 147 -17.81 11.76 5.43
C ARG A 147 -18.17 12.73 4.30
N GLU A 148 -18.56 13.92 4.66
CA GLU A 148 -19.00 14.95 3.70
C GLU A 148 -17.89 15.27 2.67
N PHE A 149 -16.64 15.37 3.14
CA PHE A 149 -15.49 15.58 2.29
C PHE A 149 -14.59 14.35 2.32
N CYS A 150 -14.14 13.93 1.15
CA CYS A 150 -13.27 12.76 1.02
C CYS A 150 -12.24 13.01 -0.10
N ALA A 151 -10.97 12.75 0.18
CA ALA A 151 -9.91 12.76 -0.80
C ALA A 151 -9.28 11.36 -0.92
N ASP A 152 -9.25 10.83 -2.14
CA ASP A 152 -8.56 9.58 -2.46
C ASP A 152 -7.14 9.87 -2.91
N LEU A 153 -6.16 9.20 -2.32
CA LEU A 153 -4.75 9.45 -2.64
C LEU A 153 -4.43 9.13 -4.10
N GLY A 154 -5.00 8.06 -4.62
CA GLY A 154 -4.73 7.63 -5.99
C GLY A 154 -5.24 8.64 -7.03
N GLU A 155 -6.45 9.21 -6.81
CA GLU A 155 -6.99 10.27 -7.67
C GLU A 155 -6.12 11.52 -7.63
N MET A 156 -5.83 12.02 -6.43
CA MET A 156 -5.00 13.23 -6.27
C MET A 156 -3.60 13.03 -6.87
N TRP A 157 -3.01 11.86 -6.66
CA TRP A 157 -1.70 11.54 -7.22
C TRP A 157 -1.72 11.51 -8.76
N ARG A 158 -2.76 10.90 -9.35
CA ARG A 158 -2.92 10.84 -10.80
C ARG A 158 -3.07 12.22 -11.41
N GLU A 159 -3.86 13.10 -10.78
CA GLU A 159 -4.06 14.48 -11.22
C GLU A 159 -2.76 15.30 -11.17
N GLU A 160 -2.00 15.20 -10.10
CA GLU A 160 -0.84 16.04 -9.84
C GLU A 160 0.48 15.53 -10.44
N VAL A 161 0.64 14.22 -10.54
CA VAL A 161 1.91 13.57 -10.94
C VAL A 161 1.81 12.94 -12.33
N GLY A 162 0.64 12.44 -12.71
CA GLY A 162 0.42 11.81 -14.02
C GLY A 162 1.03 10.40 -14.15
N LEU A 163 1.58 9.85 -13.07
CA LEU A 163 2.17 8.49 -13.00
C LEU A 163 1.36 7.61 -12.04
N PRO A 164 1.39 6.28 -12.20
CA PRO A 164 0.81 5.39 -11.20
C PRO A 164 1.46 5.59 -9.83
N MET A 165 0.63 5.62 -8.78
CA MET A 165 1.11 5.64 -7.39
C MET A 165 1.61 4.25 -7.00
N MET A 166 2.80 4.20 -6.39
CA MET A 166 3.41 2.97 -5.87
C MET A 166 3.19 2.89 -4.37
N TYR A 167 2.27 2.03 -3.92
CA TYR A 167 1.97 1.84 -2.49
C TYR A 167 2.93 0.89 -1.81
N SER A 168 3.21 -0.24 -2.47
CA SER A 168 4.21 -1.20 -2.02
C SER A 168 4.97 -1.81 -3.19
N VAL A 169 6.18 -2.27 -2.89
CA VAL A 169 7.05 -3.00 -3.79
C VAL A 169 7.52 -4.28 -3.10
N PHE A 170 7.89 -5.28 -3.87
CA PHE A 170 8.65 -6.41 -3.34
C PHE A 170 10.13 -6.08 -3.28
N VAL A 171 10.76 -6.48 -2.20
CA VAL A 171 12.21 -6.39 -2.03
C VAL A 171 12.78 -7.75 -1.69
N VAL A 172 14.00 -8.00 -2.15
CA VAL A 172 14.76 -9.23 -1.90
C VAL A 172 16.10 -8.84 -1.32
N ARG A 173 16.52 -9.50 -0.25
CA ARG A 173 17.81 -9.24 0.38
C ARG A 173 18.93 -9.60 -0.58
N ARG A 174 19.89 -8.67 -0.73
CA ARG A 174 20.93 -8.74 -1.79
C ARG A 174 21.81 -9.98 -1.74
N ASP A 175 22.06 -10.51 -0.53
CA ASP A 175 22.91 -11.70 -0.34
C ASP A 175 22.28 -13.01 -0.82
N VAL A 176 20.97 -13.01 -1.08
CA VAL A 176 20.19 -14.18 -1.57
C VAL A 176 19.38 -13.86 -2.83
N GLU A 177 19.61 -12.70 -3.44
CA GLU A 177 18.78 -12.18 -4.53
C GLU A 177 18.74 -13.13 -5.74
N ASP A 178 19.89 -13.67 -6.14
CA ASP A 178 20.00 -14.56 -7.31
C ASP A 178 19.15 -15.83 -7.18
N GLU A 179 18.96 -16.33 -5.95
CA GLU A 179 18.15 -17.52 -5.67
C GLU A 179 16.69 -17.17 -5.41
N VAL A 180 16.44 -16.15 -4.59
CA VAL A 180 15.12 -15.82 -4.08
C VAL A 180 14.26 -15.05 -5.09
N ALA A 181 14.84 -14.15 -5.89
CA ALA A 181 14.06 -13.32 -6.80
C ALA A 181 13.34 -14.14 -7.89
N PRO A 182 13.95 -15.15 -8.55
CA PRO A 182 13.24 -15.99 -9.51
C PRO A 182 12.11 -16.81 -8.87
N MET A 183 12.32 -17.35 -7.66
CA MET A 183 11.30 -18.12 -6.93
C MET A 183 10.11 -17.23 -6.55
N LEU A 184 10.38 -16.04 -6.03
CA LEU A 184 9.36 -15.07 -5.65
C LEU A 184 8.53 -14.62 -6.87
N ARG A 185 9.20 -14.31 -8.00
CA ARG A 185 8.56 -13.94 -9.26
C ARG A 185 7.61 -15.03 -9.73
N ALA A 186 8.06 -16.28 -9.77
CA ALA A 186 7.23 -17.41 -10.20
C ALA A 186 5.98 -17.59 -9.33
N GLY A 187 6.11 -17.45 -8.00
CA GLY A 187 4.97 -17.51 -7.07
C GLY A 187 3.96 -16.38 -7.29
N ILE A 188 4.45 -15.16 -7.51
CA ILE A 188 3.60 -13.99 -7.80
C ILE A 188 2.86 -14.19 -9.13
N GLU A 189 3.56 -14.56 -10.20
CA GLU A 189 2.97 -14.78 -11.53
C GLU A 189 1.88 -15.86 -11.50
N LYS A 190 2.15 -16.98 -10.81
CA LYS A 190 1.16 -18.05 -10.62
C LYS A 190 -0.07 -17.56 -9.86
N SER A 191 0.11 -16.73 -8.81
CA SER A 191 -1.00 -16.16 -8.05
C SER A 191 -1.80 -15.16 -8.87
N LEU A 192 -1.17 -14.29 -9.65
CA LEU A 192 -1.88 -13.35 -10.52
C LEU A 192 -2.66 -14.06 -11.61
N ALA A 193 -2.10 -15.11 -12.23
CA ALA A 193 -2.83 -15.94 -13.19
C ALA A 193 -4.07 -16.63 -12.56
N ALA A 194 -3.94 -17.10 -11.32
CA ALA A 194 -5.08 -17.68 -10.60
C ALA A 194 -6.13 -16.62 -10.23
N PHE A 195 -5.72 -15.43 -9.87
CA PHE A 195 -6.62 -14.30 -9.61
C PHE A 195 -7.36 -13.87 -10.87
N GLU A 196 -6.69 -13.79 -12.02
CA GLU A 196 -7.31 -13.48 -13.30
C GLU A 196 -8.33 -14.55 -13.72
N ALA A 197 -8.04 -15.82 -13.45
CA ALA A 197 -8.94 -16.93 -13.75
C ALA A 197 -10.18 -16.97 -12.83
N ASP A 198 -10.03 -16.64 -11.55
CA ASP A 198 -11.12 -16.62 -10.56
C ASP A 198 -10.93 -15.52 -9.51
N ALA A 199 -11.25 -14.29 -9.87
CA ALA A 199 -11.24 -13.17 -8.92
C ALA A 199 -12.28 -13.36 -7.80
N GLY A 200 -13.36 -14.11 -8.04
CA GLY A 200 -14.42 -14.38 -7.06
C GLY A 200 -13.89 -15.11 -5.82
N ALA A 201 -13.02 -16.09 -5.98
CA ALA A 201 -12.39 -16.80 -4.85
C ALA A 201 -11.55 -15.88 -3.96
N VAL A 202 -10.86 -14.89 -4.56
CA VAL A 202 -10.11 -13.88 -3.80
C VAL A 202 -11.05 -12.95 -3.07
N VAL A 203 -12.14 -12.50 -3.71
CA VAL A 203 -13.18 -11.67 -3.06
C VAL A 203 -13.80 -12.40 -1.87
N ASP A 204 -14.11 -13.69 -1.99
CA ASP A 204 -14.63 -14.50 -0.86
C ASP A 204 -13.63 -14.58 0.28
N SER A 205 -12.35 -14.73 -0.03
CA SER A 205 -11.28 -14.76 0.96
C SER A 205 -11.11 -13.41 1.66
N ALA A 206 -11.25 -12.31 0.91
CA ALA A 206 -11.22 -10.95 1.44
C ALA A 206 -12.42 -10.68 2.37
N LEU A 207 -13.63 -11.07 1.99
CA LEU A 207 -14.81 -10.94 2.84
C LEU A 207 -14.61 -11.63 4.18
N ARG A 208 -14.14 -12.89 4.16
CA ARG A 208 -13.83 -13.64 5.39
C ARG A 208 -12.73 -12.97 6.23
N ALA A 209 -11.72 -12.37 5.60
CA ALA A 209 -10.66 -11.66 6.31
C ALA A 209 -11.18 -10.38 6.97
N MET A 210 -11.99 -9.60 6.25
CA MET A 210 -12.63 -8.39 6.77
C MET A 210 -13.55 -8.71 7.95
N GLU A 211 -14.37 -9.75 7.85
CA GLU A 211 -15.29 -10.18 8.91
C GLU A 211 -14.51 -10.61 10.16
N ARG A 212 -13.44 -11.42 10.03
CA ARG A 212 -12.58 -11.81 11.16
C ARG A 212 -11.93 -10.60 11.86
N ALA A 213 -11.65 -9.53 11.09
CA ALA A 213 -11.12 -8.27 11.63
C ALA A 213 -12.22 -7.35 12.21
N GLY A 214 -13.49 -7.79 12.29
CA GLY A 214 -14.61 -6.99 12.74
C GLY A 214 -14.98 -5.84 11.79
N ARG A 215 -14.56 -5.90 10.53
CA ARG A 215 -14.80 -4.88 9.51
C ARG A 215 -15.89 -5.35 8.55
N ARG A 216 -16.82 -4.46 8.22
CA ARG A 216 -17.90 -4.76 7.26
C ARG A 216 -17.56 -4.17 5.89
N CYS A 217 -17.57 -5.02 4.88
CA CYS A 217 -17.42 -4.63 3.49
C CYS A 217 -18.31 -5.50 2.62
N SER A 218 -18.96 -4.92 1.61
CA SER A 218 -19.78 -5.71 0.69
C SER A 218 -18.91 -6.32 -0.42
N ARG A 219 -19.42 -7.42 -1.01
CA ARG A 219 -18.81 -8.04 -2.21
C ARG A 219 -18.58 -7.02 -3.31
N ALA A 220 -19.59 -6.22 -3.65
CA ALA A 220 -19.51 -5.22 -4.71
C ALA A 220 -18.42 -4.18 -4.48
N VAL A 221 -18.20 -3.78 -3.21
CA VAL A 221 -17.09 -2.86 -2.85
C VAL A 221 -15.74 -3.54 -3.09
N LEU A 222 -15.56 -4.80 -2.70
CA LEU A 222 -14.30 -5.52 -2.91
C LEU A 222 -14.03 -5.81 -4.40
N GLU A 223 -15.05 -6.16 -5.18
CA GLU A 223 -14.95 -6.35 -6.64
C GLU A 223 -14.51 -5.03 -7.31
N LYS A 224 -15.17 -3.91 -6.99
CA LYS A 224 -14.75 -2.57 -7.45
C LYS A 224 -13.32 -2.27 -7.00
N TYR A 225 -12.99 -2.54 -5.75
CA TYR A 225 -11.65 -2.30 -5.21
C TYR A 225 -10.56 -3.03 -6.00
N TYR A 226 -10.71 -4.33 -6.18
CA TYR A 226 -9.72 -5.11 -6.93
C TYR A 226 -9.61 -4.68 -8.39
N SER A 227 -10.68 -4.18 -9.01
CA SER A 227 -10.62 -3.63 -10.37
C SER A 227 -9.83 -2.31 -10.48
N ARG A 228 -9.58 -1.61 -9.35
CA ARG A 228 -8.80 -0.37 -9.29
C ARG A 228 -7.31 -0.60 -9.03
N LEU A 229 -6.97 -1.75 -8.47
CA LEU A 229 -5.58 -2.09 -8.17
C LEU A 229 -4.86 -2.64 -9.39
N LYS A 230 -3.58 -2.30 -9.48
CA LYS A 230 -2.63 -2.94 -10.41
C LYS A 230 -1.57 -3.65 -9.58
N TYR A 231 -1.26 -4.88 -9.97
CA TYR A 231 -0.27 -5.74 -9.30
C TYR A 231 1.02 -5.88 -10.08
N SER A 232 0.98 -5.44 -11.34
CA SER A 232 2.15 -5.31 -12.20
C SER A 232 2.09 -4.02 -13.00
N LEU A 233 3.25 -3.49 -13.36
CA LEU A 233 3.41 -2.35 -14.27
C LEU A 233 4.38 -2.74 -15.39
N PRO A 234 4.17 -2.22 -16.62
CA PRO A 234 5.18 -2.34 -17.67
C PRO A 234 6.52 -1.78 -17.20
N PRO A 235 7.67 -2.37 -17.61
CA PRO A 235 9.01 -2.00 -17.13
C PRO A 235 9.31 -0.49 -17.19
N GLU A 236 8.98 0.15 -18.31
CA GLU A 236 9.17 1.59 -18.51
C GLU A 236 8.32 2.44 -17.53
N THR A 237 7.07 2.02 -17.31
CA THR A 237 6.15 2.72 -16.39
C THR A 237 6.60 2.54 -14.95
N PHE A 238 6.99 1.30 -14.59
CA PHE A 238 7.55 1.00 -13.28
C PHE A 238 8.77 1.87 -12.99
N LYS A 239 9.73 1.91 -13.92
CA LYS A 239 10.95 2.71 -13.78
C LYS A 239 10.63 4.19 -13.57
N LYS A 240 9.77 4.79 -14.40
CA LYS A 240 9.40 6.21 -14.27
C LYS A 240 8.75 6.53 -12.92
N ALA A 241 7.79 5.70 -12.48
CA ALA A 241 7.13 5.88 -11.20
C ALA A 241 8.08 5.66 -10.01
N PHE A 242 9.00 4.68 -10.13
CA PHE A 242 10.01 4.40 -9.13
C PHE A 242 10.99 5.55 -8.94
N ASP A 243 11.54 6.06 -10.04
CA ASP A 243 12.51 7.17 -10.05
C ASP A 243 11.87 8.48 -9.56
N PHE A 244 10.58 8.70 -9.88
CA PHE A 244 9.83 9.87 -9.38
C PHE A 244 9.78 9.88 -7.85
N VAL A 245 9.44 8.75 -7.23
CA VAL A 245 9.39 8.65 -5.75
C VAL A 245 10.78 8.85 -5.17
N ALA A 246 11.83 8.23 -5.75
CA ALA A 246 13.20 8.37 -5.29
C ALA A 246 13.68 9.83 -5.27
N SER A 247 13.31 10.61 -6.29
CA SER A 247 13.67 12.03 -6.40
C SER A 247 12.91 12.96 -5.43
N HIS A 248 11.73 12.56 -4.94
CA HIS A 248 10.87 13.37 -4.07
C HIS A 248 10.80 12.86 -2.62
N ALA A 249 11.29 11.66 -2.33
CA ALA A 249 11.25 11.10 -0.97
C ALA A 249 12.24 11.77 -0.01
N ARG A 250 13.25 12.44 -0.53
CA ARG A 250 14.34 13.10 0.22
C ARG A 250 14.16 14.62 0.33
N ALA A 251 13.11 15.18 -0.25
CA ALA A 251 12.74 16.59 -0.17
C ALA A 251 11.71 16.82 0.95
#